data_d6734faa6e22821929ba21d1c917908b
#
_entry.id   d6734faa6e22821929ba21d1c917908b
#
_cell.length_a   1.000
_cell.length_b   1.000
_cell.length_c   1.000
_cell.angle_alpha   90.00
_cell.angle_beta   90.00
_cell.angle_gamma   90.00
#
_symmetry.space_group_name_H-M   'P 1'
#
loop_
_entity.id
_entity.type
_entity.pdbx_description
1 polymer ?
#
loop_
_entity_poly.entity_id
_entity_poly.type
_entity_poly.pdbx_seq_one_letter_code
_entity_poly.pdbx_strand_id
1 'polypeptide(L)'
;ECRAKIDPTWGSFSAFWTLGDSFEFGYNNWSSPNSLGEYWAWCGEFDVMEFYSGKLTCGTFFNEREESGRVWYNNYDFNAWHTFAMEWLENGTLIFSIDGNELSRTSPTDNRAFHIPHFILINQAIGASGGTPADSTTAITQYVDWVKYYPPSTNNVVLNSNNFYLTAMDYNDNSHNCMVRPTFNDNCINKSLTWKSSNPGLVWVHSGLCSTYAGANGTATITATTQEGVSKSITLTVSNGTLR
;
A
#
# COMPACT_ATOMS: atom_id res chain seq x y z
N GLU A 1 -4.50 7.57 11.90
CA GLU A 1 -5.74 8.29 12.22
C GLU A 1 -5.76 9.65 11.53
N CYS A 2 -6.94 10.06 11.09
CA CYS A 2 -7.20 11.38 10.57
C CYS A 2 -8.49 11.93 11.20
N ARG A 3 -8.44 13.13 11.78
CA ARG A 3 -9.64 13.85 12.21
C ARG A 3 -10.07 14.79 11.12
N ALA A 4 -11.22 14.51 10.53
CA ALA A 4 -11.73 15.26 9.40
C ALA A 4 -13.23 15.51 9.50
N LYS A 5 -13.67 16.50 8.72
CA LYS A 5 -15.08 16.80 8.47
C LYS A 5 -15.28 16.85 6.96
N ILE A 6 -16.27 16.12 6.49
CA ILE A 6 -16.56 15.90 5.07
C ILE A 6 -17.72 16.80 4.66
N ASP A 7 -17.65 17.34 3.46
CA ASP A 7 -18.78 18.01 2.82
C ASP A 7 -19.63 16.96 2.08
N PRO A 8 -20.88 16.70 2.50
CA PRO A 8 -21.72 15.67 1.89
C PRO A 8 -22.42 16.13 0.60
N THR A 9 -22.05 17.30 0.06
CA THR A 9 -22.63 17.80 -1.19
C THR A 9 -22.45 16.78 -2.31
N TRP A 10 -23.50 16.54 -3.09
CA TRP A 10 -23.44 15.66 -4.25
C TRP A 10 -22.34 16.09 -5.22
N GLY A 11 -21.52 15.16 -5.65
CA GLY A 11 -20.29 15.42 -6.39
C GLY A 11 -19.03 15.41 -5.52
N SER A 12 -19.17 15.32 -4.18
CA SER A 12 -18.02 15.16 -3.28
C SER A 12 -17.40 13.79 -3.41
N PHE A 13 -16.08 13.76 -3.47
CA PHE A 13 -15.26 12.56 -3.36
C PHE A 13 -14.06 12.88 -2.46
N SER A 14 -14.29 12.80 -1.16
CA SER A 14 -13.27 13.01 -0.13
C SER A 14 -12.62 11.68 0.21
N ALA A 15 -11.30 11.66 0.39
CA ALA A 15 -10.59 10.45 0.78
C ALA A 15 -9.44 10.72 1.76
N PHE A 16 -9.24 9.76 2.66
CA PHE A 16 -8.05 9.53 3.46
C PHE A 16 -7.65 8.06 3.29
N TRP A 17 -6.53 7.81 2.65
CA TRP A 17 -6.16 6.51 2.12
C TRP A 17 -4.65 6.34 2.01
N THR A 18 -4.20 5.18 1.57
CA THR A 18 -2.78 4.92 1.36
C THR A 18 -2.55 4.11 0.08
N LEU A 19 -1.38 4.30 -0.52
CA LEU A 19 -0.86 3.46 -1.60
C LEU A 19 0.49 2.88 -1.20
N GLY A 20 0.76 1.64 -1.61
CA GLY A 20 2.05 1.03 -1.47
C GLY A 20 3.14 1.79 -2.23
N ASP A 21 4.35 1.79 -1.70
CA ASP A 21 5.49 2.56 -2.20
C ASP A 21 5.98 2.13 -3.59
N SER A 22 5.50 0.98 -4.11
CA SER A 22 5.72 0.57 -5.50
C SER A 22 4.81 1.27 -6.51
N PHE A 23 3.87 2.13 -6.06
CA PHE A 23 3.04 2.91 -6.96
C PHE A 23 3.84 3.98 -7.68
N GLU A 24 3.76 4.02 -9.01
CA GLU A 24 4.41 5.03 -9.86
C GLU A 24 3.35 5.95 -10.48
N PHE A 25 3.33 7.22 -10.07
CA PHE A 25 2.40 8.21 -10.61
C PHE A 25 2.54 8.35 -12.13
N GLY A 26 1.40 8.27 -12.82
CA GLY A 26 1.32 8.36 -14.28
C GLY A 26 1.46 7.03 -15.02
N TYR A 27 1.80 5.96 -14.33
CA TYR A 27 1.96 4.61 -14.92
C TYR A 27 0.98 3.59 -14.39
N ASN A 28 0.89 3.45 -13.07
CA ASN A 28 -0.06 2.50 -12.50
C ASN A 28 -1.49 3.01 -12.65
N ASN A 29 -2.25 2.39 -13.50
CA ASN A 29 -3.70 2.61 -13.59
C ASN A 29 -4.41 1.32 -14.03
N TRP A 30 -5.70 1.38 -14.25
CA TRP A 30 -6.54 0.23 -14.61
C TRP A 30 -6.17 -0.45 -15.92
N SER A 31 -5.52 0.26 -16.82
CA SER A 31 -5.24 -0.18 -18.19
C SER A 31 -3.77 -0.08 -18.59
N SER A 32 -2.96 0.57 -17.79
CA SER A 32 -1.54 0.77 -18.05
C SER A 32 -0.72 0.39 -16.83
N PRO A 33 0.10 -0.66 -16.91
CA PRO A 33 0.99 -1.04 -15.82
C PRO A 33 2.13 -0.03 -15.67
N ASN A 34 2.77 -0.02 -14.51
CA ASN A 34 4.03 0.70 -14.29
C ASN A 34 5.18 0.08 -15.08
N SER A 35 6.41 0.60 -14.88
CA SER A 35 7.63 0.08 -15.48
C SER A 35 7.93 -1.37 -15.12
N LEU A 36 7.28 -1.91 -14.09
CA LEU A 36 7.40 -3.27 -13.58
C LEU A 36 6.32 -4.23 -14.10
N GLY A 37 5.39 -3.74 -14.90
CA GLY A 37 4.24 -4.51 -15.34
C GLY A 37 3.12 -4.62 -14.29
N GLU A 38 3.17 -3.82 -13.22
CA GLU A 38 2.14 -3.81 -12.17
C GLU A 38 1.04 -2.82 -12.51
N TYR A 39 -0.19 -3.26 -12.43
CA TYR A 39 -1.37 -2.41 -12.47
C TYR A 39 -1.64 -1.81 -11.08
N TRP A 40 -2.50 -0.78 -11.01
CA TRP A 40 -2.77 0.00 -9.80
C TRP A 40 -2.94 -0.84 -8.52
N ALA A 41 -3.80 -1.85 -8.49
CA ALA A 41 -4.11 -2.54 -7.23
C ALA A 41 -2.97 -3.44 -6.69
N TRP A 42 -1.98 -3.76 -7.51
CA TRP A 42 -0.86 -4.61 -7.09
C TRP A 42 0.06 -3.98 -6.04
N CYS A 43 0.14 -2.65 -6.02
CA CYS A 43 0.87 -1.94 -4.97
C CYS A 43 0.15 -2.00 -3.61
N GLY A 44 -1.13 -2.31 -3.62
CA GLY A 44 -2.03 -2.16 -2.48
C GLY A 44 -2.56 -0.75 -2.33
N GLU A 45 -3.88 -0.63 -2.20
CA GLU A 45 -4.57 0.59 -1.83
C GLU A 45 -5.43 0.31 -0.60
N PHE A 46 -5.27 1.12 0.45
CA PHE A 46 -6.03 0.97 1.69
C PHE A 46 -6.79 2.26 1.95
N ASP A 47 -8.11 2.17 1.79
CA ASP A 47 -9.02 3.28 1.97
C ASP A 47 -9.48 3.33 3.42
N VAL A 48 -8.86 4.21 4.21
CA VAL A 48 -9.27 4.41 5.61
C VAL A 48 -10.64 5.09 5.66
N MET A 49 -10.85 6.01 4.76
CA MET A 49 -12.11 6.71 4.55
C MET A 49 -12.22 7.20 3.11
N GLU A 50 -13.28 6.84 2.44
CA GLU A 50 -13.73 7.46 1.20
C GLU A 50 -15.19 7.89 1.35
N PHE A 51 -15.51 9.08 0.86
CA PHE A 51 -16.90 9.54 0.77
C PHE A 51 -17.23 9.86 -0.66
N TYR A 52 -18.17 9.11 -1.25
CA TYR A 52 -18.71 9.39 -2.58
C TYR A 52 -20.11 8.81 -2.76
N SER A 53 -20.85 9.37 -3.70
CA SER A 53 -22.23 8.97 -3.97
C SER A 53 -23.12 8.99 -2.72
N GLY A 54 -22.89 9.92 -1.80
CA GLY A 54 -23.65 10.10 -0.57
C GLY A 54 -23.39 9.04 0.51
N LYS A 55 -22.32 8.26 0.40
CA LYS A 55 -21.96 7.18 1.32
C LYS A 55 -20.52 7.25 1.73
N LEU A 56 -20.25 6.77 2.94
CA LEU A 56 -18.92 6.54 3.45
C LEU A 56 -18.53 5.07 3.26
N THR A 57 -17.29 4.81 2.88
CA THR A 57 -16.74 3.47 2.73
C THR A 57 -15.31 3.42 3.27
N CYS A 58 -14.87 2.24 3.67
CA CYS A 58 -13.48 1.87 3.87
C CYS A 58 -13.23 0.50 3.26
N GLY A 59 -11.98 0.11 3.09
CA GLY A 59 -11.61 -1.20 2.56
C GLY A 59 -10.23 -1.18 1.90
N THR A 60 -9.93 -2.26 1.19
CA THR A 60 -8.64 -2.43 0.51
C THR A 60 -8.83 -2.92 -0.91
N PHE A 61 -7.88 -2.56 -1.76
CA PHE A 61 -7.69 -3.14 -3.08
C PHE A 61 -6.26 -3.67 -3.21
N PHE A 62 -6.12 -4.87 -3.74
CA PHE A 62 -4.83 -5.51 -3.94
C PHE A 62 -4.89 -6.54 -5.08
N ASN A 63 -3.77 -7.09 -5.52
CA ASN A 63 -3.68 -7.97 -6.69
C ASN A 63 -4.36 -7.34 -7.93
N GLU A 64 -5.16 -8.12 -8.64
CA GLU A 64 -5.96 -7.70 -9.79
C GLU A 64 -7.32 -7.11 -9.38
N ARG A 65 -7.36 -6.26 -8.32
CA ARG A 65 -8.59 -5.63 -7.78
C ARG A 65 -9.38 -6.50 -6.80
N GLU A 66 -8.71 -7.38 -6.09
CA GLU A 66 -9.35 -8.03 -4.95
C GLU A 66 -9.68 -6.99 -3.88
N GLU A 67 -10.85 -7.12 -3.28
CA GLU A 67 -11.30 -6.27 -2.19
C GLU A 67 -11.37 -7.06 -0.88
N SER A 68 -10.98 -6.44 0.23
CA SER A 68 -11.14 -7.02 1.56
C SER A 68 -11.51 -5.94 2.56
N GLY A 69 -12.32 -6.32 3.54
CA GLY A 69 -12.77 -5.40 4.59
C GLY A 69 -13.68 -4.27 4.11
N ARG A 70 -14.19 -4.30 2.86
CA ARG A 70 -15.00 -3.21 2.32
C ARG A 70 -16.39 -3.19 2.92
N VAL A 71 -16.78 -2.03 3.39
CA VAL A 71 -18.10 -1.77 3.97
C VAL A 71 -18.58 -0.35 3.62
N TRP A 72 -19.89 -0.16 3.67
CA TRP A 72 -20.56 1.08 3.34
C TRP A 72 -21.39 1.56 4.53
N TYR A 73 -21.33 2.88 4.83
CA TYR A 73 -22.05 3.49 5.95
C TYR A 73 -22.92 4.64 5.50
N ASN A 74 -24.10 4.73 6.11
CA ASN A 74 -25.05 5.79 5.86
C ASN A 74 -25.49 6.54 7.15
N ASN A 75 -25.07 6.06 8.32
CA ASN A 75 -25.62 6.50 9.61
C ASN A 75 -24.66 7.42 10.38
N TYR A 76 -24.02 8.36 9.68
CA TYR A 76 -23.14 9.34 10.29
C TYR A 76 -23.60 10.75 9.95
N ASP A 77 -23.41 11.68 10.88
CA ASP A 77 -23.50 13.11 10.59
C ASP A 77 -22.23 13.57 9.90
N PHE A 78 -22.21 13.49 8.57
CA PHE A 78 -21.05 13.88 7.76
C PHE A 78 -20.66 15.36 7.94
N ASN A 79 -21.55 16.21 8.50
CA ASN A 79 -21.23 17.58 8.82
C ASN A 79 -20.50 17.75 10.18
N ALA A 80 -20.35 16.67 10.95
CA ALA A 80 -19.59 16.67 12.19
C ALA A 80 -18.12 16.29 11.95
N TRP A 81 -17.29 16.56 12.94
CA TRP A 81 -15.92 16.10 12.98
C TRP A 81 -15.87 14.64 13.44
N HIS A 82 -15.21 13.79 12.67
CA HIS A 82 -14.98 12.39 12.99
C HIS A 82 -13.50 12.04 12.95
N THR A 83 -13.11 11.02 13.71
CA THR A 83 -11.78 10.44 13.66
C THR A 83 -11.88 9.13 12.90
N PHE A 84 -11.29 9.09 11.72
CA PHE A 84 -11.14 7.91 10.88
C PHE A 84 -9.81 7.25 11.18
N ALA A 85 -9.79 5.95 11.40
CA ALA A 85 -8.57 5.25 11.76
C ALA A 85 -8.45 3.90 11.06
N MET A 86 -7.20 3.50 10.84
CA MET A 86 -6.81 2.17 10.43
C MET A 86 -5.70 1.68 11.37
N GLU A 87 -5.90 0.53 11.99
CA GLU A 87 -4.87 -0.19 12.70
C GLU A 87 -4.34 -1.30 11.78
N TRP A 88 -3.03 -1.32 11.59
CA TRP A 88 -2.37 -2.28 10.73
C TRP A 88 -1.56 -3.26 11.58
N LEU A 89 -2.04 -4.51 11.63
CA LEU A 89 -1.43 -5.57 12.41
C LEU A 89 -0.31 -6.28 11.63
N GLU A 90 0.60 -6.87 12.37
CA GLU A 90 1.76 -7.58 11.82
C GLU A 90 1.39 -8.72 10.86
N ASN A 91 0.28 -9.40 11.10
CA ASN A 91 -0.21 -10.50 10.27
C ASN A 91 -0.94 -10.03 8.99
N GLY A 92 -0.85 -8.76 8.63
CA GLY A 92 -1.51 -8.17 7.47
C GLY A 92 -2.99 -7.86 7.69
N THR A 93 -3.54 -8.01 8.89
CA THR A 93 -4.90 -7.57 9.18
C THR A 93 -4.94 -6.05 9.29
N LEU A 94 -5.92 -5.43 8.64
CA LEU A 94 -6.28 -4.04 8.81
C LEU A 94 -7.61 -3.94 9.54
N ILE A 95 -7.69 -3.05 10.53
CA ILE A 95 -8.92 -2.78 11.29
C ILE A 95 -9.29 -1.33 11.04
N PHE A 96 -10.46 -1.11 10.46
CA PHE A 96 -10.98 0.22 10.16
C PHE A 96 -11.96 0.65 11.24
N SER A 97 -11.88 1.90 11.67
CA SER A 97 -12.77 2.43 12.72
C SER A 97 -13.13 3.90 12.47
N ILE A 98 -14.27 4.31 13.05
CA ILE A 98 -14.68 5.72 13.16
C ILE A 98 -15.00 6.00 14.63
N ASP A 99 -14.41 7.08 15.16
CA ASP A 99 -14.59 7.53 16.55
C ASP A 99 -14.32 6.40 17.57
N GLY A 100 -13.32 5.56 17.27
CA GLY A 100 -12.94 4.43 18.10
C GLY A 100 -13.84 3.20 17.99
N ASN A 101 -14.89 3.24 17.16
CA ASN A 101 -15.75 2.09 16.92
C ASN A 101 -15.28 1.33 15.67
N GLU A 102 -14.96 0.06 15.85
CA GLU A 102 -14.59 -0.79 14.71
C GLU A 102 -15.77 -0.92 13.75
N LEU A 103 -15.46 -0.75 12.48
CA LEU A 103 -16.41 -0.84 11.39
C LEU A 103 -16.21 -2.10 10.57
N SER A 104 -14.97 -2.43 10.32
CA SER A 104 -14.58 -3.56 9.50
C SER A 104 -13.16 -3.97 9.77
N ARG A 105 -12.83 -5.17 9.35
CA ARG A 105 -11.46 -5.68 9.30
C ARG A 105 -11.24 -6.61 8.11
N THR A 106 -10.01 -6.67 7.64
CA THR A 106 -9.59 -7.69 6.68
C THR A 106 -9.28 -9.01 7.38
N SER A 107 -9.26 -10.10 6.63
CA SER A 107 -8.65 -11.34 7.11
C SER A 107 -7.12 -11.20 7.16
N PRO A 108 -6.43 -11.96 8.03
CA PRO A 108 -4.98 -12.06 7.98
C PRO A 108 -4.50 -12.50 6.60
N THR A 109 -3.42 -11.90 6.11
CA THR A 109 -2.87 -12.21 4.78
C THR A 109 -1.37 -12.02 4.76
N ASP A 110 -0.67 -12.80 3.94
CA ASP A 110 0.74 -12.65 3.60
C ASP A 110 0.95 -11.96 2.25
N ASN A 111 -0.13 -11.44 1.65
CA ASN A 111 -0.04 -10.69 0.41
C ASN A 111 0.93 -9.51 0.54
N ARG A 112 1.80 -9.33 -0.44
CA ARG A 112 2.84 -8.29 -0.46
C ARG A 112 2.30 -6.90 -0.12
N ALA A 113 1.14 -6.52 -0.66
CA ALA A 113 0.52 -5.22 -0.44
C ALA A 113 0.37 -4.87 1.05
N PHE A 114 0.20 -5.87 1.92
CA PHE A 114 0.02 -5.72 3.37
C PHE A 114 1.34 -5.79 4.16
N HIS A 115 2.50 -5.81 3.48
CA HIS A 115 3.82 -5.97 4.11
C HIS A 115 4.90 -5.08 3.51
N ILE A 116 4.51 -4.07 2.71
CA ILE A 116 5.40 -3.05 2.16
C ILE A 116 5.07 -1.70 2.77
N PRO A 117 5.98 -0.72 2.74
CA PRO A 117 5.68 0.65 3.11
C PRO A 117 4.55 1.24 2.26
N HIS A 118 3.71 2.07 2.87
CA HIS A 118 2.69 2.84 2.19
C HIS A 118 2.89 4.33 2.46
N PHE A 119 2.49 5.17 1.53
CA PHE A 119 2.40 6.61 1.74
C PHE A 119 0.95 7.04 1.90
N ILE A 120 0.75 8.06 2.73
CA ILE A 120 -0.57 8.59 3.06
C ILE A 120 -1.00 9.60 2.00
N LEU A 121 -2.27 9.53 1.62
CA LEU A 121 -2.93 10.42 0.69
C LEU A 121 -4.19 11.00 1.36
N ILE A 122 -4.41 12.30 1.15
CA ILE A 122 -5.63 12.98 1.53
C ILE A 122 -6.02 13.87 0.36
N ASN A 123 -7.23 13.73 -0.10
CA ASN A 123 -7.73 14.54 -1.19
C ASN A 123 -9.23 14.82 -1.10
N GLN A 124 -9.61 15.91 -1.73
CA GLN A 124 -10.98 16.23 -2.10
C GLN A 124 -11.06 16.32 -3.61
N ALA A 125 -11.71 15.34 -4.24
CA ALA A 125 -12.07 15.40 -5.64
C ALA A 125 -13.54 15.84 -5.81
N ILE A 126 -13.84 16.36 -6.99
CA ILE A 126 -15.20 16.75 -7.40
C ILE A 126 -15.55 15.97 -8.66
N GLY A 127 -16.71 15.35 -8.67
CA GLY A 127 -17.12 14.48 -9.77
C GLY A 127 -16.58 13.06 -9.65
N ALA A 128 -16.24 12.41 -10.76
CA ALA A 128 -15.82 11.01 -10.81
C ALA A 128 -16.77 10.09 -10.02
N SER A 129 -16.25 9.29 -9.08
CA SER A 129 -17.06 8.43 -8.21
C SER A 129 -18.04 9.22 -7.32
N GLY A 130 -17.78 10.51 -7.06
CA GLY A 130 -18.67 11.41 -6.30
C GLY A 130 -19.96 11.78 -7.04
N GLY A 131 -20.04 11.51 -8.34
CA GLY A 131 -21.15 11.93 -9.20
C GLY A 131 -20.97 13.34 -9.77
N THR A 132 -21.84 13.74 -10.68
CA THR A 132 -21.79 15.07 -11.30
C THR A 132 -22.39 16.10 -10.35
N PRO A 133 -21.63 17.10 -9.88
CA PRO A 133 -22.19 18.15 -9.04
C PRO A 133 -23.21 19.01 -9.82
N ALA A 134 -24.10 19.69 -9.11
CA ALA A 134 -25.01 20.65 -9.73
C ALA A 134 -24.22 21.86 -10.27
N ASP A 135 -24.71 22.48 -11.34
CA ASP A 135 -24.09 23.68 -11.95
C ASP A 135 -23.96 24.86 -10.94
N SER A 136 -24.82 24.88 -9.92
CA SER A 136 -24.79 25.87 -8.85
C SER A 136 -23.75 25.58 -7.76
N THR A 137 -23.09 24.41 -7.81
CA THR A 137 -22.08 24.02 -6.82
C THR A 137 -20.81 24.85 -7.07
N THR A 138 -20.46 25.74 -6.15
CA THR A 138 -19.31 26.63 -6.26
C THR A 138 -18.06 26.10 -5.58
N ALA A 139 -18.22 25.26 -4.54
CA ALA A 139 -17.13 24.63 -3.81
C ALA A 139 -17.62 23.39 -3.06
N ILE A 140 -16.74 22.43 -2.89
CA ILE A 140 -16.88 21.28 -2.00
C ILE A 140 -15.61 21.21 -1.16
N THR A 141 -15.73 21.14 0.17
CA THR A 141 -14.59 21.31 1.06
C THR A 141 -14.47 20.17 2.06
N GLN A 142 -13.30 19.55 2.08
CA GLN A 142 -12.90 18.66 3.17
C GLN A 142 -12.06 19.46 4.18
N TYR A 143 -12.39 19.34 5.45
CA TYR A 143 -11.60 19.93 6.53
C TYR A 143 -10.81 18.84 7.24
N VAL A 144 -9.53 19.06 7.46
CA VAL A 144 -8.63 18.15 8.19
C VAL A 144 -8.06 18.91 9.39
N ASP A 145 -8.29 18.41 10.58
CA ASP A 145 -7.77 18.99 11.83
C ASP A 145 -6.35 18.46 12.10
N TRP A 146 -6.19 17.15 12.05
CA TRP A 146 -4.89 16.50 12.22
C TRP A 146 -4.85 15.11 11.57
N VAL A 147 -3.62 14.68 11.29
CA VAL A 147 -3.28 13.30 10.94
C VAL A 147 -2.26 12.80 11.95
N LYS A 148 -2.43 11.60 12.47
CA LYS A 148 -1.54 10.97 13.43
C LYS A 148 -1.14 9.59 12.96
N TYR A 149 0.14 9.34 12.99
CA TYR A 149 0.74 8.02 12.84
C TYR A 149 1.24 7.54 14.19
N TYR A 150 0.87 6.33 14.56
CA TYR A 150 1.34 5.66 15.76
C TYR A 150 2.23 4.50 15.32
N PRO A 151 3.55 4.59 15.53
CA PRO A 151 4.42 3.47 15.22
C PRO A 151 4.06 2.28 16.13
N PRO A 152 4.40 1.04 15.73
CA PRO A 152 4.26 -0.12 16.58
C PRO A 152 4.88 0.14 17.96
N SER A 153 4.21 -0.30 19.02
CA SER A 153 4.73 -0.14 20.39
C SER A 153 6.04 -0.90 20.54
N THR A 154 7.11 -0.19 20.87
CA THR A 154 8.44 -0.78 21.13
C THR A 154 8.57 -1.34 22.55
N ASN A 155 7.50 -1.36 23.35
CA ASN A 155 7.55 -1.84 24.73
C ASN A 155 7.90 -3.33 24.73
N ASN A 156 9.14 -3.64 25.06
CA ASN A 156 9.74 -4.96 25.26
C ASN A 156 10.02 -5.83 24.03
N VAL A 157 10.09 -5.27 22.82
CA VAL A 157 10.58 -6.03 21.67
C VAL A 157 12.01 -5.62 21.36
N VAL A 158 12.92 -6.54 21.58
CA VAL A 158 14.25 -6.46 21.00
C VAL A 158 14.06 -6.60 19.49
N LEU A 159 14.29 -5.51 18.75
CA LEU A 159 14.35 -5.55 17.29
C LEU A 159 15.49 -6.49 16.89
N ASN A 160 15.15 -7.75 16.69
CA ASN A 160 16.14 -8.75 16.31
C ASN A 160 16.16 -8.88 14.79
N SER A 161 16.55 -7.79 14.14
CA SER A 161 16.73 -7.70 12.68
C SER A 161 17.82 -8.65 12.14
N ASN A 162 18.55 -9.33 13.03
CA ASN A 162 19.63 -10.23 12.65
C ASN A 162 19.17 -11.54 12.05
N ASN A 163 17.90 -11.90 12.18
CA ASN A 163 17.36 -13.19 11.78
C ASN A 163 16.28 -13.06 10.68
N PHE A 164 16.56 -12.34 9.64
CA PHE A 164 15.77 -12.45 8.43
C PHE A 164 16.57 -13.13 7.32
N TYR A 165 15.87 -13.74 6.37
CA TYR A 165 16.46 -14.29 5.15
C TYR A 165 15.65 -13.86 3.94
N LEU A 166 16.26 -13.92 2.76
CA LEU A 166 15.64 -13.56 1.49
C LEU A 166 15.38 -14.82 0.68
N THR A 167 14.21 -14.90 0.06
CA THR A 167 13.83 -15.95 -0.87
C THR A 167 13.37 -15.31 -2.18
N ALA A 168 13.92 -15.75 -3.31
CA ALA A 168 13.39 -15.39 -4.61
C ALA A 168 12.21 -16.30 -4.96
N MET A 169 11.16 -15.70 -5.49
CA MET A 169 9.94 -16.39 -5.93
C MET A 169 9.57 -15.92 -7.34
N ASP A 170 9.11 -16.83 -8.16
CA ASP A 170 8.55 -16.45 -9.46
C ASP A 170 7.35 -15.52 -9.24
N TYR A 171 7.25 -14.51 -10.08
CA TYR A 171 6.21 -13.51 -10.00
C TYR A 171 5.29 -13.62 -11.22
N ASN A 172 4.07 -14.11 -10.98
CA ASN A 172 2.92 -14.12 -11.90
C ASN A 172 3.24 -14.13 -13.41
N ASP A 173 3.50 -15.27 -13.97
CA ASP A 173 3.59 -15.55 -15.42
C ASP A 173 4.51 -14.64 -16.26
N ASN A 174 5.10 -13.63 -15.65
CA ASN A 174 6.05 -12.74 -16.30
C ASN A 174 7.49 -13.17 -15.97
N SER A 175 8.14 -13.80 -16.90
CA SER A 175 9.52 -14.29 -16.77
C SER A 175 10.55 -13.17 -16.50
N HIS A 176 10.17 -11.90 -16.74
CA HIS A 176 11.03 -10.74 -16.54
C HIS A 176 11.03 -10.21 -15.10
N ASN A 177 10.14 -10.70 -14.25
CA ASN A 177 10.00 -10.27 -12.86
C ASN A 177 10.15 -11.43 -11.89
N CYS A 178 10.74 -11.18 -10.74
CA CYS A 178 10.66 -12.07 -9.59
C CYS A 178 10.49 -11.26 -8.30
N MET A 179 9.90 -11.87 -7.28
CA MET A 179 9.78 -11.28 -5.96
C MET A 179 10.87 -11.83 -5.04
N VAL A 180 11.69 -10.96 -4.48
CA VAL A 180 12.58 -11.29 -3.38
C VAL A 180 11.85 -10.96 -2.07
N ARG A 181 11.41 -11.99 -1.36
CA ARG A 181 10.68 -11.84 -0.09
C ARG A 181 11.61 -11.93 1.11
N PRO A 182 11.53 -10.99 2.06
CA PRO A 182 12.13 -11.13 3.36
C PRO A 182 11.23 -12.02 4.23
N THR A 183 11.83 -12.95 4.95
CA THR A 183 11.18 -13.65 6.06
C THR A 183 11.89 -13.27 7.34
N PHE A 184 11.19 -12.61 8.24
CA PHE A 184 11.68 -12.20 9.55
C PHE A 184 11.32 -13.26 10.59
N ASN A 185 12.08 -13.28 11.69
CA ASN A 185 11.66 -14.05 12.85
C ASN A 185 10.41 -13.40 13.50
N ASP A 186 9.69 -14.17 14.30
CA ASP A 186 8.42 -13.78 14.92
C ASP A 186 8.49 -12.56 15.86
N ASN A 187 9.71 -12.10 16.21
CA ASN A 187 9.94 -10.98 17.13
C ASN A 187 10.37 -9.69 16.42
N CYS A 188 10.34 -9.64 15.10
CA CYS A 188 10.73 -8.45 14.36
C CYS A 188 9.52 -7.53 14.16
N ILE A 189 9.49 -6.37 14.83
CA ILE A 189 8.42 -5.39 14.71
C ILE A 189 8.65 -4.48 13.50
N ASN A 190 9.88 -3.99 13.32
CA ASN A 190 10.19 -3.12 12.18
C ASN A 190 10.70 -3.96 11.01
N LYS A 191 9.82 -4.17 10.03
CA LYS A 191 10.11 -4.93 8.82
C LYS A 191 10.51 -4.03 7.64
N SER A 192 10.68 -2.73 7.87
CA SER A 192 11.10 -1.79 6.83
C SER A 192 12.51 -2.10 6.33
N LEU A 193 12.64 -2.21 5.01
CA LEU A 193 13.90 -2.52 4.34
C LEU A 193 14.19 -1.49 3.24
N THR A 194 15.47 -1.11 3.14
CA THR A 194 15.99 -0.47 1.94
C THR A 194 16.58 -1.53 1.01
N TRP A 195 16.37 -1.36 -0.29
CA TRP A 195 16.74 -2.33 -1.30
C TRP A 195 17.77 -1.76 -2.26
N LYS A 196 18.73 -2.59 -2.67
CA LYS A 196 19.76 -2.22 -3.62
C LYS A 196 20.11 -3.38 -4.53
N SER A 197 20.25 -3.11 -5.82
CA SER A 197 20.84 -4.02 -6.79
C SER A 197 22.31 -3.68 -7.02
N SER A 198 23.15 -4.68 -7.14
CA SER A 198 24.58 -4.49 -7.54
C SER A 198 24.72 -4.08 -9.00
N ASN A 199 23.71 -4.35 -9.82
CA ASN A 199 23.66 -3.97 -11.23
C ASN A 199 22.24 -3.54 -11.62
N PRO A 200 21.84 -2.28 -11.28
CA PRO A 200 20.49 -1.79 -11.54
C PRO A 200 20.17 -1.65 -13.04
N GLY A 201 21.18 -1.61 -13.91
CA GLY A 201 20.98 -1.64 -15.36
C GLY A 201 20.63 -3.02 -15.91
N LEU A 202 20.82 -4.09 -15.14
CA LEU A 202 20.46 -5.46 -15.50
C LEU A 202 19.24 -5.95 -14.74
N VAL A 203 19.22 -5.73 -13.42
CA VAL A 203 18.10 -6.06 -12.53
C VAL A 203 17.82 -4.85 -11.66
N TRP A 204 16.66 -4.26 -11.86
CA TRP A 204 16.16 -3.21 -11.00
C TRP A 204 15.37 -3.81 -9.84
N VAL A 205 15.39 -3.17 -8.66
CA VAL A 205 14.68 -3.63 -7.47
C VAL A 205 13.94 -2.48 -6.78
N HIS A 206 12.69 -2.73 -6.43
CA HIS A 206 11.89 -1.85 -5.59
C HIS A 206 11.02 -2.67 -4.63
N SER A 207 11.10 -2.40 -3.33
CA SER A 207 10.34 -3.13 -2.31
C SER A 207 10.36 -4.66 -2.46
N GLY A 208 11.48 -5.21 -2.92
CA GLY A 208 11.67 -6.65 -3.15
C GLY A 208 11.23 -7.14 -4.53
N LEU A 209 10.43 -6.39 -5.28
CA LEU A 209 10.15 -6.71 -6.67
C LEU A 209 11.37 -6.42 -7.52
N CYS A 210 11.84 -7.44 -8.25
CA CYS A 210 12.99 -7.38 -9.13
C CYS A 210 12.53 -7.53 -10.58
N SER A 211 13.03 -6.67 -11.47
CA SER A 211 12.68 -6.68 -12.88
C SER A 211 13.92 -6.64 -13.76
N THR A 212 13.83 -7.26 -14.92
CA THR A 212 14.83 -7.22 -15.99
C THR A 212 14.15 -6.98 -17.34
N TYR A 213 14.90 -6.95 -18.43
CA TYR A 213 14.38 -6.73 -19.79
C TYR A 213 14.63 -7.94 -20.70
N ALA A 214 13.82 -8.04 -21.75
CA ALA A 214 13.91 -9.14 -22.71
C ALA A 214 15.32 -9.24 -23.34
N GLY A 215 15.86 -10.46 -23.41
CA GLY A 215 17.19 -10.73 -23.96
C GLY A 215 18.36 -10.42 -23.03
N ALA A 216 18.12 -9.90 -21.82
CA ALA A 216 19.18 -9.65 -20.84
C ALA A 216 19.84 -10.94 -20.37
N ASN A 217 21.15 -10.87 -20.06
CA ASN A 217 21.92 -11.98 -19.52
C ASN A 217 22.92 -11.49 -18.48
N GLY A 218 23.09 -12.22 -17.40
CA GLY A 218 24.06 -11.89 -16.36
C GLY A 218 23.56 -12.21 -14.95
N THR A 219 24.21 -11.62 -13.96
CA THR A 219 23.84 -11.77 -12.53
C THR A 219 23.78 -10.44 -11.85
N ALA A 220 22.89 -10.32 -10.88
CA ALA A 220 22.84 -9.17 -9.95
C ALA A 220 22.59 -9.67 -8.53
N THR A 221 23.27 -9.06 -7.57
CA THR A 221 23.04 -9.32 -6.15
C THR A 221 22.06 -8.27 -5.62
N ILE A 222 20.94 -8.74 -5.09
CA ILE A 222 19.93 -7.91 -4.44
C ILE A 222 20.18 -7.92 -2.94
N THR A 223 20.34 -6.73 -2.37
CA THR A 223 20.60 -6.54 -0.95
C THR A 223 19.46 -5.79 -0.31
N ALA A 224 18.93 -6.35 0.76
CA ALA A 224 17.98 -5.70 1.67
C ALA A 224 18.69 -5.31 2.96
N THR A 225 18.45 -4.09 3.44
CA THR A 225 19.09 -3.56 4.66
C THR A 225 18.02 -3.00 5.58
N THR A 226 18.03 -3.43 6.85
CA THR A 226 17.14 -2.90 7.89
C THR A 226 17.56 -1.48 8.30
N GLN A 227 16.71 -0.78 9.05
CA GLN A 227 17.03 0.54 9.59
C GLN A 227 18.22 0.50 10.57
N GLU A 228 18.46 -0.64 11.22
CA GLU A 228 19.60 -0.87 12.12
C GLU A 228 20.90 -1.22 11.38
N GLY A 229 20.85 -1.26 10.03
CA GLY A 229 22.03 -1.51 9.19
C GLY A 229 22.34 -3.00 8.94
N VAL A 230 21.47 -3.93 9.36
CA VAL A 230 21.66 -5.35 9.08
C VAL A 230 21.28 -5.64 7.64
N SER A 231 22.17 -6.24 6.88
CA SER A 231 21.99 -6.53 5.47
C SER A 231 21.94 -8.03 5.20
N LYS A 232 21.07 -8.44 4.29
CA LYS A 232 21.04 -9.77 3.67
C LYS A 232 21.00 -9.61 2.16
N SER A 233 21.58 -10.59 1.47
CA SER A 233 21.67 -10.53 0.02
C SER A 233 21.30 -11.87 -0.62
N ILE A 234 20.77 -11.80 -1.82
CA ILE A 234 20.51 -12.94 -2.69
C ILE A 234 21.02 -12.61 -4.11
N THR A 235 21.58 -13.58 -4.79
CA THR A 235 22.02 -13.40 -6.18
C THR A 235 20.96 -13.94 -7.12
N LEU A 236 20.52 -13.11 -8.05
CA LEU A 236 19.61 -13.46 -9.12
C LEU A 236 20.39 -13.67 -10.42
N THR A 237 20.02 -14.68 -11.17
CA THR A 237 20.56 -14.94 -12.51
C THR A 237 19.52 -14.53 -13.55
N VAL A 238 19.96 -13.81 -14.55
CA VAL A 238 19.16 -13.43 -15.72
C VAL A 238 19.64 -14.25 -16.90
N SER A 239 18.74 -14.98 -17.53
CA SER A 239 19.02 -15.74 -18.74
C SER A 239 17.95 -15.46 -19.80
N ASN A 240 18.37 -14.82 -20.89
CA ASN A 240 17.49 -14.39 -21.98
C ASN A 240 16.25 -13.58 -21.47
N GLY A 241 16.49 -12.69 -20.49
CA GLY A 241 15.45 -11.87 -19.89
C GLY A 241 14.61 -12.59 -18.84
N THR A 242 14.93 -13.84 -18.47
CA THR A 242 14.24 -14.55 -17.39
C THR A 242 15.03 -14.44 -16.10
N LEU A 243 14.39 -13.99 -15.02
CA LEU A 243 14.93 -13.92 -13.66
C LEU A 243 14.74 -15.26 -12.92
N ARG A 244 15.79 -15.70 -12.23
CA ARG A 244 15.79 -16.88 -11.36
C ARG A 244 16.72 -16.70 -10.17
#